data_96aef8f6293a4ccdb5ad2fe14e08dc57
#
_entry.id   96aef8f6293a4ccdb5ad2fe14e08dc57
#
_cell.length_a   1.000
_cell.length_b   1.000
_cell.length_c   1.000
_cell.angle_alpha   90.00
_cell.angle_beta   90.00
_cell.angle_gamma   90.00
#
_symmetry.space_group_name_H-M   'P 1'
#
loop_
_entity.id
_entity.type
_entity.pdbx_description
1 polymer ?
#
loop_
_entity_poly.entity_id
_entity_poly.type
_entity_poly.pdbx_seq_one_letter_code
_entity_poly.pdbx_strand_id
1 'polypeptide(L)'
;VIKREVQYIPSFGHLRYDLLKNFVDNPEYKKLAISILKQFDDSIVDICYTKADDGCFLESIITADGINMPFSVYGDGVKKILYILNKLFDATDSILLIDEIETGLHKKYYDRLFPVVFELAKKLNVQLFIATHSMEAIDAILSYGNYENDSNDTEPIRVITLKKVYSNDDKGSNVVARNVAGKYVYDNRKAFEFEVRLWGLN
;
A
#
# COMPACT_ATOMS: atom_id res chain seq x y z
N VAL A 1 -9.02 27.05 -5.62
CA VAL A 1 -8.09 26.14 -4.97
C VAL A 1 -8.89 24.94 -4.49
N ILE A 2 -8.72 23.80 -5.12
CA ILE A 2 -9.35 22.54 -4.66
C ILE A 2 -8.57 22.11 -3.41
N LYS A 3 -9.20 22.19 -2.25
CA LYS A 3 -8.65 21.63 -0.99
C LYS A 3 -8.82 20.12 -1.08
N ARG A 4 -7.75 19.39 -1.34
CA ARG A 4 -7.74 17.93 -1.20
C ARG A 4 -7.39 17.59 0.24
N GLU A 5 -8.16 16.71 0.85
CA GLU A 5 -7.79 16.12 2.13
C GLU A 5 -6.59 15.19 1.93
N VAL A 6 -5.78 15.02 2.98
CA VAL A 6 -4.64 14.12 2.96
C VAL A 6 -4.83 13.09 4.05
N GLN A 7 -4.87 11.82 3.66
CA GLN A 7 -4.86 10.69 4.58
C GLN A 7 -3.43 10.17 4.72
N TYR A 8 -3.11 9.59 5.88
CA TYR A 8 -1.78 9.06 6.16
C TYR A 8 -1.84 7.68 6.80
N ILE A 9 -1.03 6.76 6.30
CA ILE A 9 -0.80 5.42 6.83
C ILE A 9 0.62 5.36 7.40
N PRO A 10 0.80 5.34 8.72
CA PRO A 10 2.09 5.08 9.34
C PRO A 10 2.49 3.61 9.18
N SER A 11 3.79 3.32 9.26
CA SER A 11 4.37 1.97 9.07
C SER A 11 3.62 0.87 9.83
N PHE A 12 3.28 1.12 11.10
CA PHE A 12 2.58 0.18 11.98
C PHE A 12 1.10 0.52 12.23
N GLY A 13 0.47 1.32 11.36
CA GLY A 13 -0.93 1.73 11.52
C GLY A 13 -1.92 0.55 11.52
N HIS A 14 -1.58 -0.56 10.88
CA HIS A 14 -2.38 -1.78 10.82
C HIS A 14 -2.53 -2.54 12.16
N LEU A 15 -1.76 -2.17 13.17
CA LEU A 15 -1.89 -2.73 14.53
C LEU A 15 -2.99 -2.03 15.34
N ARG A 16 -3.65 -1.01 14.78
CA ARG A 16 -4.77 -0.31 15.42
C ARG A 16 -6.07 -1.06 15.18
N TYR A 17 -7.10 -0.72 15.95
CA TYR A 17 -8.46 -1.25 15.83
C TYR A 17 -9.21 -0.56 14.67
N ASP A 18 -10.39 -1.07 14.33
CA ASP A 18 -11.29 -0.58 13.27
C ASP A 18 -10.82 -0.83 11.82
N LEU A 19 -10.27 -2.02 11.58
CA LEU A 19 -9.85 -2.42 10.23
C LEU A 19 -11.03 -2.74 9.31
N LEU A 20 -12.20 -3.13 9.86
CA LEU A 20 -13.38 -3.54 9.09
C LEU A 20 -14.41 -2.43 8.87
N LYS A 21 -14.20 -1.23 9.41
CA LYS A 21 -15.18 -0.14 9.45
C LYS A 21 -15.89 0.12 8.12
N ASN A 22 -15.14 0.29 7.02
CA ASN A 22 -15.73 0.62 5.72
C ASN A 22 -16.25 -0.60 4.96
N PHE A 23 -15.94 -1.82 5.42
CA PHE A 23 -16.29 -3.04 4.71
C PHE A 23 -17.63 -3.62 5.16
N VAL A 24 -17.91 -3.59 6.48
CA VAL A 24 -19.09 -4.28 7.03
C VAL A 24 -20.40 -3.66 6.55
N ASP A 25 -20.45 -2.33 6.43
CA ASP A 25 -21.64 -1.60 6.05
C ASP A 25 -21.81 -1.43 4.53
N ASN A 26 -20.78 -1.76 3.74
CA ASN A 26 -20.82 -1.64 2.27
C ASN A 26 -20.61 -3.01 1.60
N PRO A 27 -21.67 -3.60 0.98
CA PRO A 27 -21.58 -4.93 0.37
C PRO A 27 -20.54 -5.06 -0.75
N GLU A 28 -20.30 -4.02 -1.54
CA GLU A 28 -19.29 -4.05 -2.61
C GLU A 28 -17.88 -4.07 -2.02
N TYR A 29 -17.62 -3.21 -1.04
CA TYR A 29 -16.33 -3.14 -0.36
C TYR A 29 -16.05 -4.42 0.42
N LYS A 30 -17.09 -4.98 1.05
CA LYS A 30 -17.02 -6.26 1.75
C LYS A 30 -16.62 -7.41 0.82
N LYS A 31 -17.26 -7.51 -0.36
CA LYS A 31 -16.90 -8.50 -1.38
C LYS A 31 -15.46 -8.35 -1.85
N LEU A 32 -15.02 -7.12 -2.09
CA LEU A 32 -13.64 -6.85 -2.47
C LEU A 32 -12.66 -7.28 -1.36
N ALA A 33 -12.91 -6.91 -0.11
CA ALA A 33 -12.08 -7.30 1.02
C ALA A 33 -11.98 -8.83 1.13
N ILE A 34 -13.09 -9.55 1.08
CA ILE A 34 -13.12 -11.02 1.12
C ILE A 34 -12.33 -11.61 -0.05
N SER A 35 -12.47 -11.09 -1.27
CA SER A 35 -11.73 -11.60 -2.43
C SER A 35 -10.20 -11.46 -2.28
N ILE A 36 -9.76 -10.41 -1.61
CA ILE A 36 -8.35 -10.18 -1.32
C ILE A 36 -7.88 -11.07 -0.17
N LEU A 37 -8.67 -11.19 0.90
CA LEU A 37 -8.35 -12.04 2.03
C LEU A 37 -8.20 -13.51 1.64
N LYS A 38 -8.99 -13.99 0.68
CA LYS A 38 -8.86 -15.35 0.11
C LYS A 38 -7.52 -15.62 -0.57
N GLN A 39 -6.74 -14.60 -0.90
CA GLN A 39 -5.38 -14.80 -1.41
C GLN A 39 -4.39 -15.20 -0.30
N PHE A 40 -4.74 -14.95 0.96
CA PHE A 40 -3.96 -15.36 2.12
C PHE A 40 -4.48 -16.67 2.72
N ASP A 41 -5.81 -16.81 2.75
CA ASP A 41 -6.51 -17.97 3.31
C ASP A 41 -7.82 -18.16 2.54
N ASP A 42 -7.89 -19.19 1.71
CA ASP A 42 -9.02 -19.50 0.83
C ASP A 42 -10.27 -19.98 1.59
N SER A 43 -10.10 -20.38 2.85
CA SER A 43 -11.20 -20.75 3.74
C SER A 43 -12.06 -19.57 4.16
N ILE A 44 -11.59 -18.32 4.05
CA ILE A 44 -12.31 -17.12 4.47
C ILE A 44 -13.56 -16.92 3.60
N VAL A 45 -14.73 -16.85 4.23
CA VAL A 45 -16.00 -16.64 3.54
C VAL A 45 -16.70 -15.35 3.91
N ASP A 46 -16.46 -14.81 5.11
CA ASP A 46 -17.06 -13.56 5.55
C ASP A 46 -16.19 -12.79 6.55
N ILE A 47 -16.50 -11.50 6.70
CA ILE A 47 -15.95 -10.58 7.70
C ILE A 47 -17.11 -9.84 8.38
N CYS A 48 -17.08 -9.74 9.70
CA CYS A 48 -18.18 -9.14 10.46
C CYS A 48 -17.71 -8.64 11.83
N TYR A 49 -18.60 -7.95 12.52
CA TYR A 49 -18.47 -7.73 13.96
C TYR A 49 -19.23 -8.81 14.72
N THR A 50 -18.58 -9.43 15.69
CA THR A 50 -19.20 -10.39 16.59
C THR A 50 -19.19 -9.86 18.01
N LYS A 51 -20.22 -10.20 18.77
CA LYS A 51 -20.31 -9.80 20.18
C LYS A 51 -19.55 -10.80 21.05
N ALA A 52 -18.58 -10.31 21.80
CA ALA A 52 -17.86 -11.09 22.81
C ALA A 52 -18.67 -11.25 24.11
N ASP A 53 -18.24 -12.15 24.99
CA ASP A 53 -18.93 -12.45 26.26
C ASP A 53 -19.00 -11.23 27.20
N ASP A 54 -18.04 -10.33 27.11
CA ASP A 54 -17.99 -9.06 27.87
C ASP A 54 -18.91 -7.97 27.29
N GLY A 55 -19.59 -8.27 26.17
CA GLY A 55 -20.48 -7.35 25.47
C GLY A 55 -19.81 -6.44 24.45
N CYS A 56 -18.47 -6.46 24.33
CA CYS A 56 -17.74 -5.72 23.33
C CYS A 56 -17.93 -6.31 21.91
N PHE A 57 -17.81 -5.47 20.88
CA PHE A 57 -17.79 -5.96 19.51
C PHE A 57 -16.36 -6.22 19.07
N LEU A 58 -16.13 -7.40 18.49
CA LEU A 58 -14.86 -7.83 17.93
C LEU A 58 -14.95 -7.90 16.41
N GLU A 59 -13.94 -7.38 15.75
CA GLU A 59 -13.72 -7.65 14.33
C GLU A 59 -13.41 -9.13 14.15
N SER A 60 -14.13 -9.80 13.25
CA SER A 60 -14.09 -11.24 13.11
C SER A 60 -14.10 -11.68 11.65
N ILE A 61 -13.47 -12.82 11.41
CA ILE A 61 -13.46 -13.52 10.14
C ILE A 61 -14.23 -14.84 10.32
N ILE A 62 -15.07 -15.18 9.33
CA ILE A 62 -15.78 -16.44 9.28
C ILE A 62 -15.16 -17.30 8.18
N THR A 63 -14.84 -18.55 8.51
CA THR A 63 -14.29 -19.54 7.58
C THR A 63 -15.39 -20.48 7.06
N ALA A 64 -15.10 -21.20 5.98
CA ALA A 64 -16.06 -22.07 5.29
C ALA A 64 -16.60 -23.23 6.16
N ASP A 65 -15.85 -23.67 7.15
CA ASP A 65 -16.25 -24.64 8.17
C ASP A 65 -17.09 -24.03 9.31
N GLY A 66 -17.42 -22.73 9.20
CA GLY A 66 -18.24 -22.01 10.16
C GLY A 66 -17.51 -21.55 11.42
N ILE A 67 -16.19 -21.65 11.46
CA ILE A 67 -15.40 -21.13 12.58
C ILE A 67 -15.38 -19.60 12.51
N ASN A 68 -15.67 -18.99 13.65
CA ASN A 68 -15.56 -17.53 13.83
C ASN A 68 -14.30 -17.22 14.61
N MET A 69 -13.37 -16.52 13.98
CA MET A 69 -12.09 -16.15 14.59
C MET A 69 -11.97 -14.64 14.73
N PRO A 70 -11.54 -14.13 15.90
CA PRO A 70 -11.19 -12.74 16.04
C PRO A 70 -10.12 -12.33 15.03
N PHE A 71 -10.28 -11.16 14.42
CA PHE A 71 -9.33 -10.67 13.43
C PHE A 71 -7.91 -10.48 13.98
N SER A 72 -7.79 -10.30 15.30
CA SER A 72 -6.51 -10.17 16.00
C SER A 72 -5.59 -11.38 15.87
N VAL A 73 -6.11 -12.59 15.62
CA VAL A 73 -5.30 -13.80 15.46
C VAL A 73 -4.66 -13.93 14.08
N TYR A 74 -5.13 -13.16 13.09
CA TYR A 74 -4.52 -13.14 11.77
C TYR A 74 -3.20 -12.38 11.77
N GLY A 75 -2.29 -12.81 10.88
CA GLY A 75 -0.98 -12.19 10.74
C GLY A 75 -1.03 -10.75 10.24
N ASP A 76 0.04 -10.00 10.49
CA ASP A 76 0.13 -8.57 10.20
C ASP A 76 -0.09 -8.24 8.71
N GLY A 77 0.27 -9.13 7.79
CA GLY A 77 0.06 -8.95 6.36
C GLY A 77 -1.42 -8.79 5.99
N VAL A 78 -2.30 -9.60 6.58
CA VAL A 78 -3.74 -9.51 6.40
C VAL A 78 -4.29 -8.20 6.95
N LYS A 79 -3.83 -7.82 8.14
CA LYS A 79 -4.21 -6.55 8.78
C LYS A 79 -3.75 -5.34 7.98
N LYS A 80 -2.49 -5.36 7.48
CA LYS A 80 -1.91 -4.26 6.69
C LYS A 80 -2.68 -4.02 5.41
N ILE A 81 -3.03 -5.07 4.66
CA ILE A 81 -3.76 -4.89 3.41
C ILE A 81 -5.17 -4.33 3.65
N LEU A 82 -5.91 -4.85 4.63
CA LEU A 82 -7.23 -4.30 4.97
C LEU A 82 -7.13 -2.85 5.44
N TYR A 83 -6.10 -2.50 6.20
CA TYR A 83 -5.89 -1.14 6.62
C TYR A 83 -5.63 -0.20 5.43
N ILE A 84 -4.80 -0.62 4.46
CA ILE A 84 -4.57 0.15 3.23
C ILE A 84 -5.87 0.33 2.46
N LEU A 85 -6.66 -0.73 2.26
CA LEU A 85 -7.92 -0.67 1.54
C LEU A 85 -8.93 0.26 2.25
N ASN A 86 -9.04 0.15 3.58
CA ASN A 86 -9.91 1.01 4.38
C ASN A 86 -9.54 2.48 4.20
N LYS A 87 -8.25 2.79 4.25
CA LYS A 87 -7.74 4.15 4.05
C LYS A 87 -7.90 4.67 2.61
N LEU A 88 -7.89 3.80 1.61
CA LEU A 88 -8.20 4.17 0.23
C LEU A 88 -9.66 4.65 0.11
N PHE A 89 -10.60 3.99 0.77
CA PHE A 89 -12.01 4.44 0.78
C PHE A 89 -12.18 5.78 1.49
N ASP A 90 -11.48 5.97 2.63
CA ASP A 90 -11.48 7.26 3.34
C ASP A 90 -10.85 8.40 2.50
N ALA A 91 -9.94 8.07 1.58
CA ALA A 91 -9.20 9.02 0.75
C ALA A 91 -9.80 9.25 -0.64
N THR A 92 -11.05 8.83 -0.91
CA THR A 92 -11.71 9.05 -2.21
C THR A 92 -11.58 10.51 -2.68
N ASP A 93 -11.21 10.73 -3.96
CA ASP A 93 -10.93 12.04 -4.58
C ASP A 93 -9.81 12.86 -3.90
N SER A 94 -8.88 12.20 -3.20
CA SER A 94 -7.93 12.83 -2.30
C SER A 94 -6.50 12.30 -2.46
N ILE A 95 -5.68 12.49 -1.43
CA ILE A 95 -4.28 12.05 -1.39
C ILE A 95 -4.10 11.05 -0.25
N LEU A 96 -3.42 9.94 -0.53
CA LEU A 96 -3.02 8.96 0.48
C LEU A 96 -1.49 8.83 0.53
N LEU A 97 -0.94 9.13 1.70
CA LEU A 97 0.47 8.92 2.00
C LEU A 97 0.62 7.58 2.73
N ILE A 98 1.51 6.71 2.25
CA ILE A 98 1.79 5.40 2.85
C ILE A 98 3.27 5.34 3.22
N ASP A 99 3.54 5.15 4.50
CA ASP A 99 4.89 4.96 5.00
C ASP A 99 5.20 3.48 5.15
N GLU A 100 6.35 3.07 4.60
CA GLU A 100 6.82 1.68 4.61
C GLU A 100 5.71 0.69 4.22
N ILE A 101 5.29 0.75 2.95
CA ILE A 101 4.19 -0.09 2.44
C ILE A 101 4.45 -1.58 2.68
N GLU A 102 5.71 -1.98 2.67
CA GLU A 102 6.18 -3.35 2.88
C GLU A 102 6.05 -3.86 4.31
N THR A 103 5.95 -2.97 5.31
CA THR A 103 5.92 -3.38 6.73
C THR A 103 4.73 -4.29 7.02
N GLY A 104 5.02 -5.48 7.54
CA GLY A 104 4.04 -6.52 7.83
C GLY A 104 3.65 -7.39 6.62
N LEU A 105 4.07 -7.04 5.39
CA LEU A 105 3.77 -7.80 4.18
C LEU A 105 4.96 -8.66 3.74
N HIS A 106 4.74 -9.95 3.56
CA HIS A 106 5.76 -10.82 2.95
C HIS A 106 5.80 -10.58 1.44
N LYS A 107 7.00 -10.46 0.85
CA LYS A 107 7.22 -10.13 -0.58
C LYS A 107 6.47 -11.03 -1.57
N LYS A 108 6.19 -12.30 -1.23
CA LYS A 108 5.41 -13.22 -2.09
C LYS A 108 4.01 -12.73 -2.44
N TYR A 109 3.49 -11.75 -1.70
CA TYR A 109 2.16 -11.18 -1.93
C TYR A 109 2.19 -9.89 -2.75
N TYR A 110 3.35 -9.25 -2.97
CA TYR A 110 3.43 -7.94 -3.62
C TYR A 110 2.80 -7.94 -5.02
N ASP A 111 3.14 -8.94 -5.86
CA ASP A 111 2.65 -9.05 -7.24
C ASP A 111 1.13 -9.21 -7.34
N ARG A 112 0.48 -9.67 -6.27
CA ARG A 112 -0.97 -9.83 -6.20
C ARG A 112 -1.68 -8.64 -5.57
N LEU A 113 -1.09 -8.07 -4.53
CA LEU A 113 -1.73 -7.03 -3.71
C LEU A 113 -1.54 -5.63 -4.26
N PHE A 114 -0.35 -5.29 -4.73
CA PHE A 114 -0.09 -3.94 -5.23
C PHE A 114 -0.96 -3.58 -6.43
N PRO A 115 -1.15 -4.45 -7.44
CA PRO A 115 -2.10 -4.18 -8.52
C PRO A 115 -3.52 -3.85 -8.01
N VAL A 116 -4.01 -4.58 -7.01
CA VAL A 116 -5.35 -4.31 -6.43
C VAL A 116 -5.40 -2.96 -5.75
N VAL A 117 -4.37 -2.60 -4.98
CA VAL A 117 -4.26 -1.29 -4.32
C VAL A 117 -4.25 -0.16 -5.36
N PHE A 118 -3.49 -0.32 -6.45
CA PHE A 118 -3.35 0.71 -7.48
C PHE A 118 -4.59 0.85 -8.35
N GLU A 119 -5.23 -0.26 -8.73
CA GLU A 119 -6.51 -0.23 -9.45
C GLU A 119 -7.61 0.40 -8.61
N LEU A 120 -7.66 0.09 -7.31
CA LEU A 120 -8.62 0.71 -6.40
C LEU A 120 -8.33 2.21 -6.23
N ALA A 121 -7.08 2.60 -6.05
CA ALA A 121 -6.69 4.00 -5.98
C ALA A 121 -7.10 4.78 -7.23
N LYS A 122 -6.90 4.19 -8.41
CA LYS A 122 -7.31 4.75 -9.70
C LYS A 122 -8.83 4.89 -9.80
N LYS A 123 -9.58 3.84 -9.41
CA LYS A 123 -11.05 3.84 -9.39
C LYS A 123 -11.62 4.90 -8.46
N LEU A 124 -10.98 5.12 -7.31
CA LEU A 124 -11.38 6.10 -6.29
C LEU A 124 -10.79 7.51 -6.51
N ASN A 125 -10.05 7.72 -7.61
CA ASN A 125 -9.34 8.98 -7.91
C ASN A 125 -8.41 9.41 -6.76
N VAL A 126 -7.68 8.47 -6.17
CA VAL A 126 -6.72 8.70 -5.09
C VAL A 126 -5.32 8.84 -5.64
N GLN A 127 -4.63 9.93 -5.32
CA GLN A 127 -3.21 10.08 -5.60
C GLN A 127 -2.39 9.43 -4.47
N LEU A 128 -1.58 8.43 -4.81
CA LEU A 128 -0.72 7.74 -3.85
C LEU A 128 0.67 8.35 -3.77
N PHE A 129 1.17 8.53 -2.55
CA PHE A 129 2.58 8.73 -2.27
C PHE A 129 3.06 7.63 -1.34
N ILE A 130 4.02 6.85 -1.79
CA ILE A 130 4.49 5.66 -1.09
C ILE A 130 5.96 5.85 -0.73
N ALA A 131 6.28 5.80 0.56
CA ALA A 131 7.65 5.66 1.02
C ALA A 131 7.98 4.18 1.23
N THR A 132 9.16 3.77 0.82
CA THR A 132 9.64 2.40 0.99
C THR A 132 11.16 2.35 1.01
N HIS A 133 11.69 1.41 1.79
CA HIS A 133 13.11 1.05 1.81
C HIS A 133 13.37 -0.30 1.14
N SER A 134 12.32 -1.04 0.72
CA SER A 134 12.41 -2.35 0.09
C SER A 134 12.60 -2.21 -1.42
N MET A 135 13.68 -2.79 -1.93
CA MET A 135 13.90 -2.87 -3.38
C MET A 135 12.89 -3.79 -4.05
N GLU A 136 12.47 -4.85 -3.37
CA GLU A 136 11.42 -5.76 -3.86
C GLU A 136 10.07 -5.06 -3.96
N ALA A 137 9.74 -4.17 -3.01
CA ALA A 137 8.53 -3.35 -3.11
C ALA A 137 8.59 -2.38 -4.28
N ILE A 138 9.75 -1.71 -4.50
CA ILE A 138 9.97 -0.83 -5.65
C ILE A 138 9.80 -1.62 -6.96
N ASP A 139 10.41 -2.80 -7.09
CA ASP A 139 10.30 -3.63 -8.29
C ASP A 139 8.86 -4.05 -8.57
N ALA A 140 8.13 -4.47 -7.55
CA ALA A 140 6.73 -4.86 -7.70
C ALA A 140 5.82 -3.65 -8.07
N ILE A 141 6.08 -2.47 -7.49
CA ILE A 141 5.37 -1.24 -7.84
C ILE A 141 5.65 -0.85 -9.31
N LEU A 142 6.92 -0.88 -9.71
CA LEU A 142 7.32 -0.56 -11.08
C LEU A 142 6.76 -1.57 -12.09
N SER A 143 6.68 -2.86 -11.74
CA SER A 143 6.14 -3.91 -12.60
C SER A 143 4.66 -3.72 -12.92
N TYR A 144 3.91 -2.98 -12.09
CA TYR A 144 2.53 -2.60 -12.37
C TYR A 144 2.43 -1.59 -13.54
N GLY A 145 3.45 -0.75 -13.74
CA GLY A 145 3.52 0.17 -14.87
C GLY A 145 3.65 -0.60 -16.18
N ASN A 146 2.65 -0.51 -17.06
CA ASN A 146 2.70 -1.16 -18.39
C ASN A 146 3.56 -0.35 -19.37
N TYR A 147 4.87 -0.33 -19.15
CA TYR A 147 5.81 0.51 -19.89
C TYR A 147 6.06 0.11 -21.35
N GLU A 148 5.62 -1.09 -21.77
CA GLU A 148 5.82 -1.59 -23.13
C GLU A 148 4.91 -0.88 -24.15
N ASN A 149 3.77 -0.34 -23.69
CA ASN A 149 2.75 0.27 -24.54
C ASN A 149 2.66 1.81 -24.39
N ASP A 150 3.44 2.41 -23.51
CA ASP A 150 3.30 3.84 -23.19
C ASP A 150 4.25 4.70 -24.05
N SER A 151 3.73 5.15 -25.20
CA SER A 151 4.40 6.14 -26.06
C SER A 151 4.11 7.60 -25.66
N ASN A 152 3.31 7.85 -24.60
CA ASN A 152 2.86 9.17 -24.20
C ASN A 152 3.34 9.54 -22.79
N ASP A 153 3.60 10.84 -22.59
CA ASP A 153 4.07 11.52 -21.36
C ASP A 153 3.18 11.34 -20.09
N THR A 154 2.17 10.49 -20.12
CA THR A 154 1.27 10.19 -19.00
C THR A 154 1.76 9.03 -18.17
N GLU A 155 3.01 9.09 -17.74
CA GLU A 155 3.58 8.03 -16.92
C GLU A 155 2.94 8.02 -15.51
N PRO A 156 2.25 6.94 -15.12
CA PRO A 156 1.49 6.92 -13.87
C PRO A 156 2.37 6.84 -12.62
N ILE A 157 3.63 6.40 -12.78
CA ILE A 157 4.54 6.18 -11.65
C ILE A 157 5.75 7.10 -11.76
N ARG A 158 6.02 7.82 -10.68
CA ARG A 158 7.21 8.65 -10.51
C ARG A 158 8.02 8.15 -9.33
N VAL A 159 9.33 8.08 -9.46
CA VAL A 159 10.24 7.72 -8.37
C VAL A 159 10.96 8.98 -7.90
N ILE A 160 10.83 9.26 -6.61
CA ILE A 160 11.49 10.40 -5.97
C ILE A 160 12.55 9.84 -5.02
N THR A 161 13.82 10.14 -5.32
CA THR A 161 14.95 9.81 -4.43
C THR A 161 15.36 11.04 -3.66
N LEU A 162 15.67 10.86 -2.38
CA LEU A 162 16.13 11.92 -1.49
C LEU A 162 17.60 11.68 -1.12
N LYS A 163 18.45 12.68 -1.31
CA LYS A 163 19.85 12.62 -0.95
C LYS A 163 20.22 13.73 0.00
N LYS A 164 20.87 13.41 1.10
CA LYS A 164 21.47 14.39 1.99
C LYS A 164 22.83 14.79 1.44
N VAL A 165 23.00 16.08 1.12
CA VAL A 165 24.26 16.67 0.64
C VAL A 165 24.84 17.51 1.76
N TYR A 166 26.06 17.22 2.15
CA TYR A 166 26.78 18.00 3.15
C TYR A 166 27.51 19.16 2.48
N SER A 167 27.41 20.36 3.06
CA SER A 167 28.21 21.52 2.62
C SER A 167 29.65 21.35 3.07
N ASN A 168 30.62 21.75 2.23
CA ASN A 168 32.04 21.70 2.58
C ASN A 168 32.43 22.65 3.74
N ASP A 169 31.53 23.55 4.14
CA ASP A 169 31.79 24.59 5.15
C ASP A 169 31.25 24.23 6.56
N ASP A 170 31.12 22.98 6.91
CA ASP A 170 30.70 22.48 8.26
C ASP A 170 29.39 23.08 8.84
N LYS A 171 28.58 23.80 8.06
CA LYS A 171 27.44 24.60 8.55
C LYS A 171 26.05 24.06 8.18
N GLY A 172 25.96 22.83 7.71
CA GLY A 172 24.63 22.25 7.46
C GLY A 172 24.60 21.18 6.38
N SER A 173 23.48 20.50 6.32
CA SER A 173 23.18 19.55 5.26
C SER A 173 21.91 19.95 4.54
N ASN A 174 21.91 19.90 3.22
CA ASN A 174 20.73 20.09 2.39
C ASN A 174 20.19 18.74 1.92
N VAL A 175 18.87 18.64 1.75
CA VAL A 175 18.24 17.47 1.12
C VAL A 175 17.93 17.85 -0.32
N VAL A 176 18.46 17.08 -1.26
CA VAL A 176 18.17 17.22 -2.69
C VAL A 176 17.21 16.11 -3.09
N ALA A 177 16.10 16.47 -3.71
CA ALA A 177 15.14 15.55 -4.28
C ALA A 177 15.38 15.39 -5.78
N ARG A 178 15.38 14.15 -6.27
CA ARG A 178 15.41 13.86 -7.70
C ARG A 178 14.13 13.11 -8.06
N ASN A 179 13.37 13.66 -9.02
CA ASN A 179 12.14 13.07 -9.54
C ASN A 179 12.42 12.46 -10.91
N VAL A 180 12.17 11.16 -11.07
CA VAL A 180 12.50 10.38 -12.27
C VAL A 180 11.27 9.59 -12.71
N ALA A 181 11.14 9.41 -14.02
CA ALA A 181 10.13 8.57 -14.64
C ALA A 181 10.27 7.10 -14.17
N GLY A 182 9.17 6.46 -13.81
CA GLY A 182 9.17 5.06 -13.36
C GLY A 182 9.71 4.11 -14.43
N LYS A 183 9.36 4.36 -15.71
CA LYS A 183 9.92 3.61 -16.85
C LYS A 183 11.45 3.60 -16.86
N TYR A 184 12.06 4.77 -16.68
CA TYR A 184 13.51 4.87 -16.67
C TYR A 184 14.15 4.08 -15.53
N VAL A 185 13.50 4.09 -14.34
CA VAL A 185 13.96 3.29 -13.21
C VAL A 185 13.79 1.79 -13.48
N TYR A 186 12.63 1.40 -14.03
CA TYR A 186 12.32 0.02 -14.37
C TYR A 186 13.34 -0.57 -15.37
N ASP A 187 13.62 0.14 -16.48
CA ASP A 187 14.56 -0.30 -17.51
C ASP A 187 15.98 -0.45 -16.94
N ASN A 188 16.44 0.49 -16.13
CA ASN A 188 17.77 0.41 -15.51
C ASN A 188 17.88 -0.72 -14.47
N ARG A 189 16.81 -0.99 -13.71
CA ARG A 189 16.81 -2.11 -12.78
C ARG A 189 16.83 -3.45 -13.49
N LYS A 190 16.07 -3.62 -14.57
CA LYS A 190 16.11 -4.85 -15.38
C LYS A 190 17.46 -5.09 -16.05
N ALA A 191 18.10 -4.04 -16.55
CA ALA A 191 19.36 -4.18 -17.29
C ALA A 191 20.59 -4.38 -16.40
N PHE A 192 20.62 -3.81 -15.20
CA PHE A 192 21.84 -3.68 -14.38
C PHE A 192 21.67 -4.06 -12.91
N GLU A 193 20.51 -4.58 -12.47
CA GLU A 193 20.16 -4.77 -11.05
C GLU A 193 20.42 -3.52 -10.19
N PHE A 194 20.25 -2.36 -10.79
CA PHE A 194 20.68 -1.09 -10.25
C PHE A 194 19.98 -0.73 -8.93
N GLU A 195 20.75 -0.36 -7.91
CA GLU A 195 20.21 0.04 -6.63
C GLU A 195 19.76 1.52 -6.65
N VAL A 196 18.45 1.75 -6.73
CA VAL A 196 17.84 3.09 -6.83
C VAL A 196 18.28 4.03 -5.70
N ARG A 197 18.52 3.48 -4.50
CA ARG A 197 18.98 4.22 -3.32
C ARG A 197 20.34 4.88 -3.51
N LEU A 198 21.19 4.32 -4.35
CA LEU A 198 22.52 4.85 -4.67
C LEU A 198 22.51 5.87 -5.80
N TRP A 199 21.36 6.12 -6.37
CA TRP A 199 21.24 7.03 -7.51
C TRP A 199 21.53 8.47 -7.12
N GLY A 200 22.63 8.97 -7.62
CA GLY A 200 23.13 10.34 -7.34
C GLY A 200 24.40 10.35 -6.48
N LEU A 201 25.11 9.22 -6.38
CA LEU A 201 26.45 9.15 -5.79
C LEU A 201 27.55 9.57 -6.78
N ASN A 202 27.23 9.84 -8.07
CA ASN A 202 28.13 10.33 -9.10
C ASN A 202 27.75 11.73 -9.51
#